data_649f1be052b4fdbfc01607c561e8b670
#
_entry.id   649f1be052b4fdbfc01607c561e8b670
#
_cell.length_a   1.000
_cell.length_b   1.000
_cell.length_c   1.000
_cell.angle_alpha   90.00
_cell.angle_beta   90.00
_cell.angle_gamma   90.00
#
_symmetry.space_group_name_H-M   'P 1'
#
loop_
_entity.id
_entity.type
_entity.pdbx_description
1 polymer ?
#
loop_
_entity_poly.entity_id
_entity_poly.type
_entity_poly.pdbx_seq_one_letter_code
_entity_poly.pdbx_strand_id
1 'polypeptide(L)'
;QNPESIQGNKILKWGGSFIMILLIILFSKGFFDFSGPIDGYLREAYGTVLMEQIVVARKSIFNYDLIRAVVYCLVISVIIYYFQKGKLTKNISLFLLIILMLSDLLGVSQRYLDRELFVSPRQIKNLFVAQEGDKLILKDSSRFRVYEPGIKLSGARTSFFHNSIGGYHGAKPRRFEELFDFFSSHQIAGVMDMLNVKYFL
;
A
#
# COMPACT_ATOMS: atom_id res chain seq x y z
N GLN A 1 34.22 -32.38 -15.62
CA GLN A 1 33.49 -31.73 -14.53
C GLN A 1 31.98 -31.80 -14.81
N ASN A 2 31.22 -32.36 -13.91
CA ASN A 2 29.78 -32.59 -14.07
C ASN A 2 29.05 -31.26 -14.21
N PRO A 3 28.26 -30.99 -15.27
CA PRO A 3 27.59 -29.69 -15.48
C PRO A 3 26.68 -29.28 -14.31
N GLU A 4 26.14 -30.24 -13.57
CA GLU A 4 25.30 -29.98 -12.38
C GLU A 4 26.09 -29.36 -11.22
N SER A 5 27.38 -29.72 -11.03
CA SER A 5 28.23 -29.15 -9.99
C SER A 5 28.63 -27.71 -10.27
N ILE A 6 28.75 -27.33 -11.53
CA ILE A 6 29.08 -25.96 -11.95
C ILE A 6 27.88 -25.04 -11.73
N GLN A 7 26.67 -25.52 -11.97
CA GLN A 7 25.44 -24.74 -11.80
C GLN A 7 25.12 -24.52 -10.31
N GLY A 8 25.37 -25.54 -9.47
CA GLY A 8 25.19 -25.45 -8.03
C GLY A 8 26.11 -24.44 -7.36
N ASN A 9 27.36 -24.41 -7.72
CA ASN A 9 28.33 -23.44 -7.21
C ASN A 9 28.00 -21.98 -7.61
N LYS A 10 27.38 -21.78 -8.78
CA LYS A 10 26.90 -20.45 -9.21
C LYS A 10 25.76 -19.96 -8.33
N ILE A 11 24.74 -20.77 -8.07
CA ILE A 11 23.58 -20.40 -7.25
C ILE A 11 24.04 -20.04 -5.80
N LEU A 12 24.96 -20.83 -5.23
CA LEU A 12 25.50 -20.55 -3.90
C LEU A 12 26.29 -19.24 -3.85
N LYS A 13 27.06 -18.94 -4.91
CA LYS A 13 27.78 -17.66 -5.04
C LYS A 13 26.83 -16.50 -5.14
N TRP A 14 25.76 -16.58 -5.94
CA TRP A 14 24.75 -15.53 -6.06
C TRP A 14 24.01 -15.32 -4.72
N GLY A 15 23.61 -16.39 -4.02
CA GLY A 15 23.00 -16.31 -2.69
C GLY A 15 23.92 -15.63 -1.67
N GLY A 16 25.21 -16.03 -1.65
CA GLY A 16 26.21 -15.41 -0.79
C GLY A 16 26.46 -13.94 -1.10
N SER A 17 26.50 -13.56 -2.38
CA SER A 17 26.63 -12.16 -2.81
C SER A 17 25.44 -11.32 -2.36
N PHE A 18 24.22 -11.87 -2.47
CA PHE A 18 23.02 -11.18 -2.03
C PHE A 18 22.99 -10.95 -0.51
N ILE A 19 23.34 -11.98 0.27
CA ILE A 19 23.49 -11.87 1.72
C ILE A 19 24.56 -10.82 2.08
N MET A 20 25.68 -10.80 1.36
CA MET A 20 26.72 -9.80 1.58
C MET A 20 26.20 -8.37 1.36
N ILE A 21 25.42 -8.15 0.30
CA ILE A 21 24.78 -6.83 0.04
C ILE A 21 23.85 -6.45 1.20
N LEU A 22 23.02 -7.37 1.68
CA LEU A 22 22.13 -7.11 2.82
C LEU A 22 22.93 -6.77 4.10
N LEU A 23 24.05 -7.45 4.34
CA LEU A 23 24.93 -7.14 5.48
C LEU A 23 25.58 -5.76 5.32
N ILE A 24 26.03 -5.40 4.11
CA ILE A 24 26.57 -4.06 3.85
C ILE A 24 25.53 -3.00 4.16
N ILE A 25 24.26 -3.19 3.73
CA ILE A 25 23.17 -2.27 4.04
C ILE A 25 22.94 -2.19 5.56
N LEU A 26 22.99 -3.32 6.26
CA LEU A 26 22.82 -3.37 7.71
C LEU A 26 23.92 -2.55 8.44
N PHE A 27 25.17 -2.69 8.02
CA PHE A 27 26.28 -1.92 8.61
C PHE A 27 26.24 -0.44 8.20
N SER A 28 25.72 -0.15 7.02
CA SER A 28 25.59 1.23 6.49
C SER A 28 24.38 1.99 7.02
N LYS A 29 23.57 1.39 7.91
CA LYS A 29 22.33 2.01 8.41
C LYS A 29 22.51 3.39 9.06
N GLY A 30 23.71 3.69 9.59
CA GLY A 30 24.02 4.98 10.18
C GLY A 30 24.07 6.13 9.16
N PHE A 31 24.21 5.84 7.86
CA PHE A 31 24.20 6.81 6.78
C PHE A 31 22.81 7.12 6.23
N PHE A 32 21.77 6.38 6.65
CA PHE A 32 20.41 6.63 6.20
C PHE A 32 19.74 7.68 7.08
N ASP A 33 19.21 8.70 6.47
CA ASP A 33 18.53 9.81 7.15
C ASP A 33 17.13 9.45 7.70
N PHE A 34 16.47 8.44 7.21
CA PHE A 34 15.10 8.03 7.60
C PHE A 34 14.08 9.18 7.57
N SER A 35 14.36 10.28 6.90
CA SER A 35 13.44 11.38 6.68
C SER A 35 12.55 11.14 5.46
N GLY A 36 11.36 11.73 5.47
CA GLY A 36 10.40 11.65 4.38
C GLY A 36 9.99 13.02 3.84
N PRO A 37 9.46 13.10 2.62
CA PRO A 37 9.10 14.38 1.98
C PRO A 37 8.09 15.22 2.76
N ILE A 38 7.22 14.56 3.55
CA ILE A 38 6.15 15.21 4.33
C ILE A 38 6.53 15.49 5.78
N ASP A 39 7.77 15.17 6.21
CA ASP A 39 8.18 15.27 7.62
C ASP A 39 8.22 16.73 8.11
N GLY A 40 8.48 17.68 7.23
CA GLY A 40 8.37 19.11 7.54
C GLY A 40 6.96 19.48 7.94
N TYR A 41 5.98 19.11 7.13
CA TYR A 41 4.56 19.33 7.41
C TYR A 41 4.09 18.62 8.69
N LEU A 42 4.49 17.36 8.91
CA LEU A 42 4.12 16.61 10.11
C LEU A 42 4.70 17.24 11.38
N ARG A 43 5.92 17.78 11.30
CA ARG A 43 6.56 18.48 12.43
C ARG A 43 5.84 19.76 12.78
N GLU A 44 5.41 20.53 11.80
CA GLU A 44 4.63 21.75 12.03
C GLU A 44 3.23 21.46 12.57
N ALA A 45 2.55 20.44 12.02
CA ALA A 45 1.18 20.10 12.39
C ALA A 45 1.06 19.39 13.75
N TYR A 46 2.01 18.52 14.11
CA TYR A 46 1.90 17.60 15.25
C TYR A 46 3.05 17.72 16.27
N GLY A 47 4.04 18.56 16.01
CA GLY A 47 5.16 18.81 16.89
C GLY A 47 6.34 17.85 16.74
N THR A 48 7.46 18.21 17.37
CA THR A 48 8.75 17.50 17.26
C THR A 48 8.72 16.12 17.92
N VAL A 49 8.01 15.97 19.04
CA VAL A 49 7.95 14.71 19.81
C VAL A 49 7.35 13.57 18.97
N LEU A 50 6.22 13.83 18.30
CA LEU A 50 5.61 12.82 17.42
C LEU A 50 6.54 12.49 16.26
N MET A 51 7.22 13.49 15.70
CA MET A 51 8.14 13.27 14.58
C MET A 51 9.32 12.38 14.99
N GLU A 52 9.89 12.57 16.18
CA GLU A 52 10.94 11.69 16.70
C GLU A 52 10.46 10.25 16.86
N GLN A 53 9.25 10.03 17.36
CA GLN A 53 8.65 8.70 17.45
C GLN A 53 8.48 8.05 16.08
N ILE A 54 8.06 8.81 15.05
CA ILE A 54 7.95 8.32 13.67
C ILE A 54 9.31 7.88 13.13
N VAL A 55 10.37 8.67 13.35
CA VAL A 55 11.72 8.31 12.90
C VAL A 55 12.24 7.06 13.62
N VAL A 56 11.99 6.93 14.93
CA VAL A 56 12.34 5.72 15.70
C VAL A 56 11.58 4.50 15.16
N ALA A 57 10.29 4.63 14.88
CA ALA A 57 9.50 3.56 14.31
C ALA A 57 10.01 3.14 12.91
N ARG A 58 10.36 4.09 12.03
CA ARG A 58 10.97 3.80 10.72
C ARG A 58 12.27 3.03 10.85
N LYS A 59 13.16 3.44 11.77
CA LYS A 59 14.42 2.72 12.05
C LYS A 59 14.17 1.31 12.57
N SER A 60 13.19 1.13 13.45
CA SER A 60 12.83 -0.17 13.99
C SER A 60 12.31 -1.11 12.89
N ILE A 61 11.39 -0.64 12.05
CA ILE A 61 10.83 -1.41 10.93
C ILE A 61 11.95 -1.80 9.97
N PHE A 62 12.81 -0.86 9.58
CA PHE A 62 13.93 -1.11 8.68
C PHE A 62 14.87 -2.21 9.23
N ASN A 63 15.29 -2.10 10.50
CA ASN A 63 16.16 -3.09 11.13
C ASN A 63 15.50 -4.48 11.17
N TYR A 64 14.24 -4.54 11.56
CA TYR A 64 13.49 -5.79 11.61
C TYR A 64 13.40 -6.46 10.24
N ASP A 65 13.03 -5.69 9.20
CA ASP A 65 12.89 -6.22 7.85
C ASP A 65 14.22 -6.68 7.26
N LEU A 66 15.30 -5.96 7.56
CA LEU A 66 16.62 -6.33 7.06
C LEU A 66 17.12 -7.61 7.73
N ILE A 67 16.98 -7.74 9.05
CA ILE A 67 17.34 -8.98 9.77
C ILE A 67 16.49 -10.14 9.26
N ARG A 68 15.19 -9.92 9.07
CA ARG A 68 14.27 -10.91 8.52
C ARG A 68 14.74 -11.38 7.13
N ALA A 69 15.07 -10.43 6.23
CA ALA A 69 15.57 -10.75 4.90
C ALA A 69 16.84 -11.60 4.94
N VAL A 70 17.80 -11.29 5.83
CA VAL A 70 19.02 -12.09 6.02
C VAL A 70 18.67 -13.51 6.46
N VAL A 71 17.79 -13.67 7.45
CA VAL A 71 17.37 -14.99 7.95
C VAL A 71 16.71 -15.81 6.84
N TYR A 72 15.77 -15.25 6.09
CA TYR A 72 15.12 -15.93 4.97
C TYR A 72 16.12 -16.33 3.88
N CYS A 73 17.06 -15.45 3.52
CA CYS A 73 18.11 -15.77 2.55
C CYS A 73 19.01 -16.91 3.01
N LEU A 74 19.37 -16.95 4.30
CA LEU A 74 20.14 -18.05 4.88
C LEU A 74 19.37 -19.38 4.80
N VAL A 75 18.09 -19.38 5.20
CA VAL A 75 17.25 -20.60 5.16
C VAL A 75 17.09 -21.10 3.73
N ILE A 76 16.81 -20.20 2.76
CA ILE A 76 16.73 -20.55 1.34
C ILE A 76 18.05 -21.16 0.86
N SER A 77 19.18 -20.57 1.22
CA SER A 77 20.51 -21.06 0.83
C SER A 77 20.79 -22.46 1.38
N VAL A 78 20.35 -22.72 2.61
CA VAL A 78 20.47 -24.05 3.24
C VAL A 78 19.60 -25.09 2.51
N ILE A 79 18.35 -24.76 2.18
CA ILE A 79 17.45 -25.66 1.42
C ILE A 79 18.08 -26.00 0.06
N ILE A 80 18.57 -25.00 -0.66
CA ILE A 80 19.22 -25.19 -1.96
C ILE A 80 20.47 -26.05 -1.84
N TYR A 81 21.29 -25.81 -0.81
CA TYR A 81 22.51 -26.61 -0.55
C TYR A 81 22.18 -28.08 -0.34
N TYR A 82 21.20 -28.41 0.51
CA TYR A 82 20.83 -29.81 0.76
C TYR A 82 20.17 -30.46 -0.44
N PHE A 83 19.40 -29.71 -1.24
CA PHE A 83 18.88 -30.19 -2.51
C PHE A 83 19.99 -30.56 -3.48
N GLN A 84 21.02 -29.71 -3.64
CA GLN A 84 22.17 -29.98 -4.51
C GLN A 84 23.01 -31.17 -4.05
N LYS A 85 23.08 -31.43 -2.74
CA LYS A 85 23.74 -32.60 -2.18
C LYS A 85 22.91 -33.89 -2.33
N GLY A 86 21.75 -33.84 -2.95
CA GLY A 86 20.87 -35.01 -3.11
C GLY A 86 20.21 -35.47 -1.81
N LYS A 87 20.32 -34.68 -0.73
CA LYS A 87 19.71 -35.03 0.58
C LYS A 87 18.24 -34.66 0.66
N LEU A 88 17.78 -33.74 -0.18
CA LEU A 88 16.36 -33.35 -0.31
C LEU A 88 15.86 -33.67 -1.71
N THR A 89 14.65 -34.24 -1.78
CA THR A 89 13.98 -34.45 -3.07
C THR A 89 13.42 -33.12 -3.59
N LYS A 90 13.19 -33.03 -4.91
CA LYS A 90 12.62 -31.84 -5.57
C LYS A 90 11.31 -31.39 -4.91
N ASN A 91 10.42 -32.34 -4.63
CA ASN A 91 9.09 -32.04 -4.07
C ASN A 91 9.19 -31.48 -2.64
N ILE A 92 10.08 -32.05 -1.81
CA ILE A 92 10.31 -31.57 -0.44
C ILE A 92 10.92 -30.16 -0.49
N SER A 93 11.89 -29.92 -1.34
CA SER A 93 12.52 -28.59 -1.47
C SER A 93 11.51 -27.55 -1.91
N LEU A 94 10.66 -27.83 -2.90
CA LEU A 94 9.60 -26.92 -3.34
C LEU A 94 8.59 -26.66 -2.22
N PHE A 95 8.19 -27.69 -1.50
CA PHE A 95 7.24 -27.54 -0.38
C PHE A 95 7.81 -26.63 0.73
N LEU A 96 9.07 -26.83 1.11
CA LEU A 96 9.75 -25.97 2.09
C LEU A 96 9.85 -24.52 1.63
N LEU A 97 10.17 -24.28 0.35
CA LEU A 97 10.22 -22.92 -0.21
C LEU A 97 8.86 -22.25 -0.23
N ILE A 98 7.78 -23.00 -0.55
CA ILE A 98 6.41 -22.48 -0.51
C ILE A 98 6.01 -22.10 0.92
N ILE A 99 6.28 -22.96 1.91
CA ILE A 99 6.00 -22.64 3.32
C ILE A 99 6.77 -21.40 3.75
N LEU A 100 8.04 -21.30 3.38
CA LEU A 100 8.86 -20.15 3.73
C LEU A 100 8.32 -18.86 3.13
N MET A 101 7.92 -18.89 1.85
CA MET A 101 7.30 -17.75 1.17
C MET A 101 5.96 -17.37 1.83
N LEU A 102 5.11 -18.33 2.15
CA LEU A 102 3.85 -18.06 2.84
C LEU A 102 4.08 -17.48 4.23
N SER A 103 5.05 -17.97 4.99
CA SER A 103 5.37 -17.43 6.32
C SER A 103 5.87 -16.00 6.24
N ASP A 104 6.65 -15.65 5.21
CA ASP A 104 7.10 -14.28 4.97
C ASP A 104 5.94 -13.35 4.63
N LEU A 105 5.10 -13.73 3.68
CA LEU A 105 3.94 -12.95 3.26
C LEU A 105 2.92 -12.76 4.39
N LEU A 106 2.63 -13.82 5.16
CA LEU A 106 1.71 -13.73 6.30
C LEU A 106 2.28 -12.83 7.40
N GLY A 107 3.57 -12.94 7.70
CA GLY A 107 4.22 -12.08 8.69
C GLY A 107 4.19 -10.59 8.33
N VAL A 108 4.32 -10.25 7.03
CA VAL A 108 4.15 -8.87 6.55
C VAL A 108 2.68 -8.46 6.59
N SER A 109 1.80 -9.32 6.11
CA SER A 109 0.36 -9.05 6.05
C SER A 109 -0.22 -8.70 7.41
N GLN A 110 0.20 -9.39 8.47
CA GLN A 110 -0.27 -9.14 9.84
C GLN A 110 0.05 -7.73 10.36
N ARG A 111 1.02 -7.02 9.78
CA ARG A 111 1.30 -5.62 10.14
C ARG A 111 0.24 -4.65 9.61
N TYR A 112 -0.41 -5.01 8.50
CA TYR A 112 -1.37 -4.14 7.80
C TYR A 112 -2.82 -4.58 8.01
N LEU A 113 -3.03 -5.85 8.36
CA LEU A 113 -4.35 -6.45 8.55
C LEU A 113 -4.53 -6.83 10.03
N ASP A 114 -4.91 -5.85 10.85
CA ASP A 114 -5.31 -6.13 12.21
C ASP A 114 -6.75 -6.69 12.23
N ARG A 115 -7.08 -7.48 13.26
CA ARG A 115 -8.41 -8.06 13.45
C ARG A 115 -9.49 -7.00 13.57
N GLU A 116 -9.16 -5.84 14.09
CA GLU A 116 -10.06 -4.68 14.21
C GLU A 116 -10.52 -4.12 12.87
N LEU A 117 -9.75 -4.35 11.79
CA LEU A 117 -10.12 -3.94 10.44
C LEU A 117 -11.19 -4.85 9.81
N PHE A 118 -11.42 -6.04 10.39
CA PHE A 118 -12.45 -6.95 9.90
C PHE A 118 -13.80 -6.60 10.55
N VAL A 119 -14.64 -5.95 9.78
CA VAL A 119 -16.00 -5.59 10.20
C VAL A 119 -17.02 -6.61 9.69
N SER A 120 -18.14 -6.75 10.40
CA SER A 120 -19.18 -7.68 9.96
C SER A 120 -19.83 -7.22 8.64
N PRO A 121 -20.31 -8.14 7.78
CA PRO A 121 -20.99 -7.78 6.54
C PRO A 121 -22.20 -6.85 6.75
N ARG A 122 -22.85 -6.91 7.92
CA ARG A 122 -23.96 -6.02 8.29
C ARG A 122 -23.49 -4.57 8.46
N GLN A 123 -22.32 -4.37 9.06
CA GLN A 123 -21.73 -3.03 9.23
C GLN A 123 -21.37 -2.42 7.87
N ILE A 124 -20.84 -3.23 6.93
CA ILE A 124 -20.51 -2.76 5.58
C ILE A 124 -21.77 -2.37 4.81
N LYS A 125 -22.87 -3.16 4.92
CA LYS A 125 -24.14 -2.83 4.27
C LYS A 125 -24.75 -1.51 4.77
N ASN A 126 -24.45 -1.11 6.00
CA ASN A 126 -24.97 0.11 6.62
C ASN A 126 -23.99 1.28 6.53
N LEU A 127 -22.83 1.12 5.89
CA LEU A 127 -21.85 2.21 5.71
C LEU A 127 -22.44 3.39 4.93
N PHE A 128 -23.32 3.12 3.98
CA PHE A 128 -24.00 4.14 3.20
C PHE A 128 -25.50 4.04 3.39
N VAL A 129 -26.05 4.95 4.19
CA VAL A 129 -27.50 5.13 4.37
C VAL A 129 -27.92 6.36 3.55
N ALA A 130 -28.93 6.17 2.69
CA ALA A 130 -29.48 7.28 1.91
C ALA A 130 -30.13 8.31 2.83
N GLN A 131 -29.64 9.54 2.76
CA GLN A 131 -30.20 10.70 3.46
C GLN A 131 -31.45 11.23 2.72
N GLU A 132 -32.15 12.19 3.30
CA GLU A 132 -33.34 12.78 2.69
C GLU A 132 -33.02 13.42 1.34
N GLY A 133 -31.85 14.10 1.21
CA GLY A 133 -31.38 14.66 -0.05
C GLY A 133 -31.18 13.59 -1.13
N ASP A 134 -30.56 12.45 -0.80
CA ASP A 134 -30.38 11.35 -1.73
C ASP A 134 -31.72 10.81 -2.27
N LYS A 135 -32.70 10.63 -1.36
CA LYS A 135 -34.04 10.14 -1.72
C LYS A 135 -34.77 11.09 -2.67
N LEU A 136 -34.55 12.41 -2.54
CA LEU A 136 -35.13 13.39 -3.44
C LEU A 136 -34.47 13.36 -4.80
N ILE A 137 -33.13 13.33 -4.84
CA ILE A 137 -32.34 13.31 -6.07
C ILE A 137 -32.60 12.02 -6.86
N LEU A 138 -32.77 10.88 -6.20
CA LEU A 138 -33.08 9.59 -6.85
C LEU A 138 -34.42 9.55 -7.58
N LYS A 139 -35.33 10.52 -7.34
CA LYS A 139 -36.58 10.66 -8.09
C LYS A 139 -36.38 11.30 -9.45
N ASP A 140 -35.27 12.01 -9.68
CA ASP A 140 -34.94 12.63 -10.95
C ASP A 140 -34.31 11.61 -11.89
N SER A 141 -35.01 11.30 -12.99
CA SER A 141 -34.53 10.38 -14.02
C SER A 141 -33.67 11.04 -15.11
N SER A 142 -33.41 12.35 -15.02
CA SER A 142 -32.57 13.05 -15.99
C SER A 142 -31.09 12.68 -15.83
N ARG A 143 -30.28 12.97 -16.84
CA ARG A 143 -28.83 12.66 -16.81
C ARG A 143 -28.07 13.84 -16.23
N PHE A 144 -27.58 13.70 -15.01
CA PHE A 144 -26.81 14.72 -14.27
C PHE A 144 -25.73 14.09 -13.42
N ARG A 145 -24.89 14.93 -12.80
CA ARG A 145 -23.94 14.56 -11.74
C ARG A 145 -24.27 15.30 -10.45
N VAL A 146 -23.82 14.71 -9.35
CA VAL A 146 -23.96 15.26 -7.99
C VAL A 146 -22.58 15.62 -7.46
N TYR A 147 -22.48 16.75 -6.79
CA TYR A 147 -21.30 17.18 -6.05
C TYR A 147 -21.59 17.30 -4.58
N GLU A 148 -20.76 16.72 -3.75
CA GLU A 148 -20.82 16.83 -2.29
C GLU A 148 -19.59 17.61 -1.81
N PRO A 149 -19.73 18.90 -1.40
CA PRO A 149 -18.61 19.76 -1.01
C PRO A 149 -17.79 19.22 0.14
N GLY A 150 -18.42 18.55 1.11
CA GLY A 150 -17.77 18.01 2.29
C GLY A 150 -16.73 16.93 2.01
N ILE A 151 -16.94 16.15 0.96
CA ILE A 151 -16.04 15.05 0.57
C ILE A 151 -15.27 15.30 -0.73
N LYS A 152 -15.57 16.41 -1.40
CA LYS A 152 -14.90 16.84 -2.64
C LYS A 152 -14.84 15.72 -3.69
N LEU A 153 -13.62 15.46 -4.24
CA LEU A 153 -13.39 14.44 -5.27
C LEU A 153 -13.02 13.06 -4.70
N SER A 154 -12.92 12.87 -3.38
CA SER A 154 -12.35 11.67 -2.77
C SER A 154 -13.39 10.73 -2.16
N GLY A 155 -14.64 11.14 -2.05
CA GLY A 155 -15.67 10.38 -1.36
C GLY A 155 -16.28 9.27 -2.22
N ALA A 156 -16.53 8.13 -1.59
CA ALA A 156 -17.21 7.00 -2.22
C ALA A 156 -18.74 7.04 -2.03
N ARG A 157 -19.25 7.76 -0.99
CA ARG A 157 -20.66 7.79 -0.63
C ARG A 157 -21.54 8.33 -1.77
N THR A 158 -21.17 9.48 -2.32
CA THR A 158 -21.95 10.10 -3.43
C THR A 158 -21.97 9.18 -4.64
N SER A 159 -20.84 8.53 -4.96
CA SER A 159 -20.75 7.58 -6.08
C SER A 159 -21.56 6.31 -5.87
N PHE A 160 -21.91 5.98 -4.62
CA PHE A 160 -22.74 4.82 -4.32
C PHE A 160 -24.21 5.04 -4.71
N PHE A 161 -24.73 6.25 -4.51
CA PHE A 161 -26.13 6.58 -4.78
C PHE A 161 -26.35 7.29 -6.11
N HIS A 162 -25.37 8.07 -6.58
CA HIS A 162 -25.52 9.00 -7.70
C HIS A 162 -24.32 8.96 -8.64
N ASN A 163 -24.49 9.53 -9.84
CA ASN A 163 -23.36 9.85 -10.72
C ASN A 163 -22.58 11.01 -10.12
N SER A 164 -21.50 10.75 -9.42
CA SER A 164 -20.66 11.77 -8.80
C SER A 164 -19.68 12.38 -9.80
N ILE A 165 -19.23 13.62 -9.55
CA ILE A 165 -18.06 14.19 -10.24
C ILE A 165 -16.75 13.63 -9.69
N GLY A 166 -16.76 13.05 -8.51
CA GLY A 166 -15.61 12.47 -7.83
C GLY A 166 -15.72 10.95 -7.69
N GLY A 167 -14.92 10.42 -6.80
CA GLY A 167 -14.85 9.02 -6.44
C GLY A 167 -13.44 8.67 -6.04
N TYR A 168 -13.31 7.61 -5.25
CA TYR A 168 -12.00 7.11 -4.84
C TYR A 168 -11.43 6.18 -5.92
N HIS A 169 -10.53 6.70 -6.78
CA HIS A 169 -9.82 5.89 -7.77
C HIS A 169 -8.40 6.43 -8.02
N GLY A 170 -7.46 5.52 -8.25
CA GLY A 170 -6.04 5.84 -8.41
C GLY A 170 -5.65 6.45 -9.78
N ALA A 171 -6.54 6.37 -10.78
CA ALA A 171 -6.28 6.81 -12.15
C ALA A 171 -7.08 8.08 -12.52
N LYS A 172 -7.07 9.07 -11.64
CA LYS A 172 -7.76 10.35 -11.90
C LYS A 172 -6.98 11.15 -12.96
N PRO A 173 -7.63 11.62 -14.04
CA PRO A 173 -6.95 12.45 -15.03
C PRO A 173 -6.47 13.76 -14.40
N ARG A 174 -5.20 14.10 -14.59
CA ARG A 174 -4.60 15.30 -14.03
C ARG A 174 -5.35 16.58 -14.41
N ARG A 175 -5.77 16.70 -15.66
CA ARG A 175 -6.55 17.86 -16.14
C ARG A 175 -7.87 18.04 -15.39
N PHE A 176 -8.49 16.95 -14.96
CA PHE A 176 -9.71 17.02 -14.17
C PHE A 176 -9.44 17.54 -12.76
N GLU A 177 -8.32 17.15 -12.16
CA GLU A 177 -7.88 17.64 -10.85
C GLU A 177 -7.52 19.12 -10.91
N GLU A 178 -6.76 19.54 -11.92
CA GLU A 178 -6.41 20.96 -12.17
C GLU A 178 -7.67 21.83 -12.38
N LEU A 179 -8.67 21.34 -13.12
CA LEU A 179 -9.94 22.03 -13.30
C LEU A 179 -10.72 22.19 -11.99
N PHE A 180 -10.69 21.16 -11.15
CA PHE A 180 -11.34 21.18 -9.85
C PHE A 180 -10.62 22.12 -8.86
N ASP A 181 -9.30 22.14 -8.88
CA ASP A 181 -8.50 23.07 -8.07
C ASP A 181 -8.75 24.51 -8.48
N PHE A 182 -8.89 24.77 -9.79
CA PHE A 182 -9.27 26.08 -10.31
C PHE A 182 -10.67 26.49 -9.81
N PHE A 183 -11.66 25.61 -9.86
CA PHE A 183 -12.98 25.84 -9.27
C PHE A 183 -12.89 26.15 -7.78
N SER A 184 -12.14 25.35 -7.01
CA SER A 184 -12.00 25.50 -5.56
C SER A 184 -11.37 26.84 -5.18
N SER A 185 -10.42 27.34 -5.99
CA SER A 185 -9.73 28.61 -5.76
C SER A 185 -10.54 29.83 -6.12
N HIS A 186 -11.35 29.75 -7.19
CA HIS A 186 -12.05 30.90 -7.79
C HIS A 186 -13.58 30.84 -7.63
N GLN A 187 -14.12 29.71 -7.19
CA GLN A 187 -15.54 29.42 -7.01
C GLN A 187 -16.41 29.77 -8.26
N ILE A 188 -15.91 29.48 -9.44
CA ILE A 188 -16.57 29.77 -10.71
C ILE A 188 -17.64 28.69 -10.98
N ALA A 189 -18.90 29.03 -10.82
CA ALA A 189 -20.03 28.11 -11.01
C ALA A 189 -20.05 27.43 -12.39
N GLY A 190 -19.60 28.09 -13.43
CA GLY A 190 -19.53 27.55 -14.80
C GLY A 190 -18.68 26.25 -14.92
N VAL A 191 -17.74 25.99 -14.02
CA VAL A 191 -17.02 24.73 -14.01
C VAL A 191 -17.94 23.57 -13.62
N MET A 192 -18.86 23.78 -12.68
CA MET A 192 -19.84 22.78 -12.28
C MET A 192 -20.86 22.52 -13.40
N ASP A 193 -21.26 23.55 -14.12
CA ASP A 193 -22.12 23.42 -15.31
C ASP A 193 -21.43 22.62 -16.42
N MET A 194 -20.14 22.87 -16.68
CA MET A 194 -19.34 22.10 -17.63
C MET A 194 -19.25 20.61 -17.23
N LEU A 195 -19.24 20.30 -15.93
CA LEU A 195 -19.23 18.95 -15.41
C LEU A 195 -20.62 18.32 -15.31
N ASN A 196 -21.65 19.02 -15.75
CA ASN A 196 -23.07 18.62 -15.70
C ASN A 196 -23.54 18.36 -14.26
N VAL A 197 -23.09 19.16 -13.30
CA VAL A 197 -23.53 19.08 -11.90
C VAL A 197 -24.87 19.78 -11.76
N LYS A 198 -25.89 19.06 -11.35
CA LYS A 198 -27.23 19.58 -11.12
C LYS A 198 -27.55 19.78 -9.65
N TYR A 199 -26.99 18.91 -8.78
CA TYR A 199 -27.28 18.92 -7.37
C TYR A 199 -25.99 19.00 -6.55
N PHE A 200 -26.09 19.78 -5.48
CA PHE A 200 -25.14 19.87 -4.38
C PHE A 200 -25.75 19.20 -3.16
N LEU A 201 -25.00 18.31 -2.46
CA LEU A 201 -25.50 17.46 -1.39
C LEU A 201 -24.82 17.79 -0.07
#